data_9cb94736c509c7036dd7c33c962e5f60
#
_entry.id   9cb94736c509c7036dd7c33c962e5f60
#
_cell.length_a   1.000
_cell.length_b   1.000
_cell.length_c   1.000
_cell.angle_alpha   90.00
_cell.angle_beta   90.00
_cell.angle_gamma   90.00
#
_symmetry.space_group_name_H-M   'P 1'
#
loop_
_entity.id
_entity.type
_entity.pdbx_description
1 polymer ?
#
loop_
_entity_poly.entity_id
_entity_poly.type
_entity_poly.pdbx_seq_one_letter_code
_entity_poly.pdbx_strand_id
1 'polypeptide(L)'
;MKRVVVTGIGIVSSLGNNCREVLESLKNLKSGISFDESYREMGLRSNVAGNIKIDTKEHIDRKILRFMGDAAAYAYIAMKEAIANAGLTEEQVSNIRTGIVTGSGGASSSSQVEAADTLRASGVKRIGPYGVTKTMASTVAACLATPFKIKGVNYSISSACSTSAHCIGHAAELIQLGKQDIVFAGGGEEVSWQMSSLFDAMGALSSKYNDTPDRASRAYDADRDGFVISGGGSILVMEEYEHAKARGANILCELTGYGATSDGYDMVQPSGEGAVRCMQMALAQHGGKVDYINAHGTSTPVGDTKELGAIREVFAGQEIPFISSTKSLSGHALGAAGSNEAIYSILMMQNDFACASANIRNLDEQAEGLQILRENREIKLNAVMSNSFGFGGTNATLIFSRVD
;
A
#
# COMPACT_ATOMS: atom_id res chain seq x y z
N MET A 1 20.02 15.74 9.29
CA MET A 1 18.87 15.00 9.84
C MET A 1 19.33 13.59 10.18
N LYS A 2 18.64 12.89 11.10
CA LYS A 2 18.91 11.48 11.38
C LYS A 2 18.56 10.63 10.17
N ARG A 3 19.34 9.58 9.90
CA ARG A 3 19.05 8.60 8.86
C ARG A 3 17.94 7.66 9.33
N VAL A 4 17.08 7.22 8.42
CA VAL A 4 15.94 6.35 8.72
C VAL A 4 16.01 5.10 7.89
N VAL A 5 16.03 3.96 8.54
CA VAL A 5 16.14 2.64 7.91
C VAL A 5 14.90 1.79 8.16
N VAL A 6 14.70 0.80 7.32
CA VAL A 6 13.71 -0.25 7.50
C VAL A 6 14.40 -1.48 8.07
N THR A 7 13.99 -1.91 9.24
CA THR A 7 14.58 -3.07 9.93
C THR A 7 13.66 -4.28 9.97
N GLY A 8 12.40 -4.11 9.58
CA GLY A 8 11.46 -5.21 9.48
C GLY A 8 10.26 -4.86 8.59
N ILE A 9 9.69 -5.89 8.01
CA ILE A 9 8.51 -5.80 7.15
C ILE A 9 7.56 -6.96 7.43
N GLY A 10 6.27 -6.72 7.26
CA GLY A 10 5.25 -7.75 7.32
C GLY A 10 4.05 -7.37 6.48
N ILE A 11 3.41 -8.35 5.86
CA ILE A 11 2.35 -8.12 4.88
C ILE A 11 1.33 -9.26 4.82
N VAL A 12 0.07 -8.86 4.65
CA VAL A 12 -1.04 -9.69 4.19
C VAL A 12 -1.64 -9.00 2.99
N SER A 13 -1.65 -9.63 1.84
CA SER A 13 -2.18 -9.07 0.60
C SER A 13 -2.83 -10.15 -0.28
N SER A 14 -3.43 -9.74 -1.39
CA SER A 14 -3.95 -10.68 -2.39
C SER A 14 -2.86 -11.60 -2.98
N LEU A 15 -1.60 -11.19 -2.92
CA LEU A 15 -0.46 -11.98 -3.42
C LEU A 15 0.05 -13.02 -2.43
N GLY A 16 -0.28 -12.90 -1.16
CA GLY A 16 0.15 -13.82 -0.11
C GLY A 16 -0.08 -13.28 1.29
N ASN A 17 0.00 -14.15 2.27
CA ASN A 17 -0.30 -13.87 3.67
C ASN A 17 0.96 -13.56 4.51
N ASN A 18 2.11 -13.49 3.88
CA ASN A 18 3.42 -13.15 4.46
C ASN A 18 4.40 -12.75 3.35
N CYS A 19 5.55 -12.19 3.73
CA CYS A 19 6.57 -11.72 2.79
C CYS A 19 7.08 -12.81 1.84
N ARG A 20 7.21 -14.07 2.30
CA ARG A 20 7.67 -15.18 1.47
C ARG A 20 6.69 -15.51 0.34
N GLU A 21 5.40 -15.65 0.66
CA GLU A 21 4.36 -15.94 -0.33
C GLU A 21 4.21 -14.81 -1.35
N VAL A 22 4.29 -13.57 -0.88
CA VAL A 22 4.28 -12.37 -1.73
C VAL A 22 5.47 -12.38 -2.69
N LEU A 23 6.69 -12.65 -2.21
CA LEU A 23 7.89 -12.75 -3.03
C LEU A 23 7.75 -13.84 -4.11
N GLU A 24 7.23 -15.01 -3.74
CA GLU A 24 6.96 -16.10 -4.69
C GLU A 24 5.96 -15.68 -5.77
N SER A 25 4.90 -14.96 -5.39
CA SER A 25 3.90 -14.46 -6.33
C SER A 25 4.48 -13.42 -7.30
N LEU A 26 5.31 -12.49 -6.82
CA LEU A 26 5.99 -11.50 -7.67
C LEU A 26 6.97 -12.17 -8.64
N LYS A 27 7.79 -13.12 -8.16
CA LYS A 27 8.74 -13.86 -9.00
C LYS A 27 8.07 -14.69 -10.10
N ASN A 28 6.90 -15.24 -9.81
CA ASN A 28 6.17 -16.11 -10.74
C ASN A 28 5.05 -15.39 -11.50
N LEU A 29 4.92 -14.07 -11.38
CA LEU A 29 3.84 -13.27 -11.97
C LEU A 29 2.44 -13.84 -11.65
N LYS A 30 2.26 -14.35 -10.44
CA LYS A 30 1.01 -14.98 -10.00
C LYS A 30 0.01 -13.90 -9.59
N SER A 31 -1.09 -13.81 -10.30
CA SER A 31 -2.18 -12.89 -9.97
C SER A 31 -2.86 -13.28 -8.65
N GLY A 32 -3.14 -12.27 -7.81
CA GLY A 32 -3.99 -12.38 -6.64
C GLY A 32 -5.46 -12.05 -6.90
N ILE A 33 -5.80 -11.69 -8.14
CA ILE A 33 -7.15 -11.28 -8.53
C ILE A 33 -7.98 -12.52 -8.91
N SER A 34 -9.19 -12.56 -8.41
CA SER A 34 -10.15 -13.65 -8.64
C SER A 34 -11.56 -13.09 -8.82
N PHE A 35 -12.45 -13.95 -9.35
CA PHE A 35 -13.87 -13.65 -9.39
C PHE A 35 -14.43 -13.55 -7.96
N ASP A 36 -15.31 -12.58 -7.72
CA ASP A 36 -15.98 -12.36 -6.43
C ASP A 36 -17.49 -12.55 -6.59
N GLU A 37 -17.97 -13.62 -6.00
CA GLU A 37 -19.38 -14.00 -6.07
C GLU A 37 -20.29 -12.96 -5.39
N SER A 38 -19.83 -12.36 -4.28
CA SER A 38 -20.63 -11.36 -3.56
C SER A 38 -20.86 -10.09 -4.39
N TYR A 39 -19.90 -9.72 -5.24
CA TYR A 39 -20.06 -8.57 -6.14
C TYR A 39 -21.13 -8.86 -7.20
N ARG A 40 -21.12 -10.09 -7.75
CA ARG A 40 -22.16 -10.54 -8.69
C ARG A 40 -23.55 -10.56 -8.05
N GLU A 41 -23.66 -11.11 -6.85
CA GLU A 41 -24.93 -11.20 -6.10
C GLU A 41 -25.49 -9.81 -5.79
N MET A 42 -24.62 -8.84 -5.50
CA MET A 42 -25.00 -7.44 -5.27
C MET A 42 -25.25 -6.65 -6.55
N GLY A 43 -25.05 -7.26 -7.73
CA GLY A 43 -25.32 -6.65 -9.03
C GLY A 43 -24.28 -5.59 -9.46
N LEU A 44 -23.05 -5.67 -8.98
CA LEU A 44 -21.96 -4.83 -9.47
C LEU A 44 -21.61 -5.21 -10.92
N ARG A 45 -21.17 -4.20 -11.69
CA ARG A 45 -20.66 -4.43 -13.07
C ARG A 45 -19.30 -5.14 -13.05
N SER A 46 -18.43 -4.77 -12.12
CA SER A 46 -17.16 -5.45 -11.86
C SER A 46 -17.40 -6.60 -10.88
N ASN A 47 -17.05 -7.82 -11.29
CA ASN A 47 -17.16 -9.01 -10.45
C ASN A 47 -15.78 -9.60 -10.10
N VAL A 48 -14.75 -8.77 -10.07
CA VAL A 48 -13.38 -9.19 -9.81
C VAL A 48 -12.77 -8.38 -8.67
N ALA A 49 -11.98 -9.05 -7.83
CA ALA A 49 -11.30 -8.44 -6.70
C ALA A 49 -9.98 -9.15 -6.37
N GLY A 50 -9.04 -8.43 -5.80
CA GLY A 50 -7.86 -8.99 -5.15
C GLY A 50 -8.21 -9.44 -3.73
N ASN A 51 -8.91 -10.54 -3.59
CA ASN A 51 -9.40 -11.06 -2.33
C ASN A 51 -8.28 -11.55 -1.41
N ILE A 52 -8.42 -11.29 -0.11
CA ILE A 52 -7.47 -11.74 0.91
C ILE A 52 -7.87 -13.14 1.39
N LYS A 53 -6.93 -14.08 1.26
CA LYS A 53 -7.16 -15.51 1.51
C LYS A 53 -6.56 -15.93 2.86
N ILE A 54 -7.06 -15.34 3.96
CA ILE A 54 -6.64 -15.66 5.32
C ILE A 54 -7.83 -15.69 6.26
N ASP A 55 -7.93 -16.71 7.10
CA ASP A 55 -8.87 -16.69 8.24
C ASP A 55 -8.23 -15.96 9.42
N THR A 56 -8.63 -14.72 9.64
CA THR A 56 -8.10 -13.90 10.72
C THR A 56 -8.32 -14.48 12.11
N LYS A 57 -9.33 -15.36 12.28
CA LYS A 57 -9.65 -16.03 13.57
C LYS A 57 -8.60 -17.05 13.97
N GLU A 58 -7.85 -17.61 13.02
CA GLU A 58 -6.74 -18.54 13.30
C GLU A 58 -5.47 -17.79 13.78
N HIS A 59 -5.37 -16.50 13.50
CA HIS A 59 -4.18 -15.68 13.74
C HIS A 59 -4.31 -14.68 14.90
N ILE A 60 -5.55 -14.34 15.28
CA ILE A 60 -5.83 -13.26 16.25
C ILE A 60 -6.73 -13.79 17.37
N ASP A 61 -6.33 -13.59 18.62
CA ASP A 61 -7.17 -13.94 19.78
C ASP A 61 -8.54 -13.26 19.67
N ARG A 62 -9.61 -14.02 19.94
CA ARG A 62 -10.99 -13.55 19.83
C ARG A 62 -11.27 -12.28 20.65
N LYS A 63 -10.60 -12.10 21.81
CA LYS A 63 -10.78 -10.92 22.66
C LYS A 63 -10.20 -9.66 22.03
N ILE A 64 -9.23 -9.80 21.12
CA ILE A 64 -8.62 -8.73 20.35
C ILE A 64 -9.42 -8.51 19.07
N LEU A 65 -9.68 -9.56 18.30
CA LEU A 65 -10.34 -9.52 16.98
C LEU A 65 -11.72 -8.85 17.02
N ARG A 66 -12.46 -9.00 18.12
CA ARG A 66 -13.81 -8.39 18.26
C ARG A 66 -13.87 -6.88 18.08
N PHE A 67 -12.73 -6.18 18.27
CA PHE A 67 -12.61 -4.73 18.09
C PHE A 67 -12.23 -4.32 16.66
N MET A 68 -11.85 -5.29 15.81
CA MET A 68 -11.26 -5.06 14.51
C MET A 68 -12.27 -5.28 13.37
N GLY A 69 -12.25 -4.40 12.37
CA GLY A 69 -12.64 -4.73 11.01
C GLY A 69 -11.47 -5.38 10.27
N ASP A 70 -11.68 -5.84 9.05
CA ASP A 70 -10.68 -6.59 8.28
C ASP A 70 -9.41 -5.79 8.03
N ALA A 71 -9.52 -4.48 7.74
CA ALA A 71 -8.36 -3.61 7.58
C ALA A 71 -7.39 -3.65 8.77
N ALA A 72 -7.94 -3.57 10.00
CA ALA A 72 -7.14 -3.64 11.22
C ALA A 72 -6.64 -5.05 11.50
N ALA A 73 -7.42 -6.08 11.17
CA ALA A 73 -7.04 -7.47 11.36
C ALA A 73 -5.87 -7.88 10.45
N TYR A 74 -5.89 -7.50 9.17
CA TYR A 74 -4.78 -7.74 8.26
C TYR A 74 -3.51 -7.01 8.71
N ALA A 75 -3.63 -5.74 9.09
CA ALA A 75 -2.51 -4.96 9.61
C ALA A 75 -1.94 -5.54 10.91
N TYR A 76 -2.79 -6.12 11.79
CA TYR A 76 -2.33 -6.80 13.01
C TYR A 76 -1.46 -8.03 12.70
N ILE A 77 -1.88 -8.86 11.75
CA ILE A 77 -1.11 -10.03 11.32
C ILE A 77 0.23 -9.58 10.71
N ALA A 78 0.19 -8.58 9.84
CA ALA A 78 1.38 -7.98 9.24
C ALA A 78 2.33 -7.39 10.31
N MET A 79 1.81 -6.75 11.35
CA MET A 79 2.64 -6.20 12.44
C MET A 79 3.35 -7.29 13.24
N LYS A 80 2.72 -8.43 13.49
CA LYS A 80 3.38 -9.58 14.11
C LYS A 80 4.58 -10.07 13.29
N GLU A 81 4.41 -10.20 11.98
CA GLU A 81 5.49 -10.57 11.06
C GLU A 81 6.60 -9.51 11.07
N ALA A 82 6.26 -8.22 10.98
CA ALA A 82 7.22 -7.13 10.96
C ALA A 82 8.07 -7.06 12.26
N ILE A 83 7.44 -7.24 13.42
CA ILE A 83 8.14 -7.31 14.72
C ILE A 83 9.13 -8.48 14.74
N ALA A 84 8.68 -9.67 14.32
CA ALA A 84 9.51 -10.86 14.28
C ALA A 84 10.66 -10.70 13.27
N ASN A 85 10.39 -10.15 12.09
CA ASN A 85 11.39 -9.88 11.05
C ASN A 85 12.45 -8.87 11.50
N ALA A 86 12.04 -7.84 12.27
CA ALA A 86 12.95 -6.85 12.86
C ALA A 86 13.74 -7.37 14.06
N GLY A 87 13.38 -8.52 14.63
CA GLY A 87 13.97 -9.04 15.87
C GLY A 87 13.75 -8.14 17.09
N LEU A 88 12.61 -7.43 17.15
CA LEU A 88 12.31 -6.52 18.28
C LEU A 88 11.82 -7.30 19.49
N THR A 89 12.32 -6.91 20.67
CA THR A 89 11.83 -7.41 21.95
C THR A 89 10.54 -6.70 22.39
N GLU A 90 9.79 -7.30 23.33
CA GLU A 90 8.59 -6.67 23.89
C GLU A 90 8.89 -5.30 24.53
N GLU A 91 10.06 -5.12 25.14
CA GLU A 91 10.47 -3.85 25.74
C GLU A 91 10.74 -2.77 24.68
N GLN A 92 11.30 -3.15 23.53
CA GLN A 92 11.52 -2.24 22.40
C GLN A 92 10.21 -1.85 21.73
N VAL A 93 9.27 -2.79 21.62
CA VAL A 93 7.93 -2.52 21.09
C VAL A 93 7.12 -1.65 22.05
N SER A 94 7.08 -2.00 23.35
CA SER A 94 6.36 -1.26 24.38
C SER A 94 7.23 -0.19 25.06
N ASN A 95 7.62 0.82 24.28
CA ASN A 95 8.52 1.89 24.70
C ASN A 95 7.97 3.27 24.35
N ILE A 96 8.26 4.29 25.15
CA ILE A 96 7.85 5.68 24.88
C ILE A 96 8.53 6.27 23.63
N ARG A 97 9.63 5.66 23.17
CA ARG A 97 10.36 6.01 21.95
C ARG A 97 9.91 5.19 20.73
N THR A 98 8.93 4.30 20.91
CA THR A 98 8.34 3.48 19.84
C THR A 98 6.90 3.89 19.58
N GLY A 99 6.65 4.43 18.40
CA GLY A 99 5.35 4.92 17.95
C GLY A 99 4.71 4.08 16.85
N ILE A 100 3.49 4.45 16.47
CA ILE A 100 2.74 3.89 15.36
C ILE A 100 2.05 4.99 14.57
N VAL A 101 2.21 4.96 13.25
CA VAL A 101 1.50 5.82 12.29
C VAL A 101 0.98 4.92 11.17
N THR A 102 -0.29 4.60 11.20
CA THR A 102 -0.94 3.72 10.23
C THR A 102 -2.30 4.25 9.85
N GLY A 103 -2.80 3.91 8.68
CA GLY A 103 -4.09 4.41 8.23
C GLY A 103 -4.86 3.43 7.35
N SER A 104 -6.03 3.89 6.94
CA SER A 104 -6.91 3.23 5.96
C SER A 104 -7.59 4.30 5.12
N GLY A 105 -7.90 3.97 3.89
CA GLY A 105 -8.70 4.84 3.02
C GLY A 105 -10.17 4.86 3.41
N GLY A 106 -10.72 3.71 3.78
CA GLY A 106 -12.16 3.51 4.03
C GLY A 106 -12.52 2.91 5.40
N ALA A 107 -11.54 2.67 6.28
CA ALA A 107 -11.73 2.00 7.57
C ALA A 107 -12.47 0.64 7.42
N SER A 108 -13.73 0.54 7.84
CA SER A 108 -14.56 -0.65 7.65
C SER A 108 -15.97 -0.26 7.19
N SER A 109 -16.13 -0.14 5.88
CA SER A 109 -17.42 0.13 5.24
C SER A 109 -18.42 -1.00 5.47
N SER A 110 -17.96 -2.25 5.49
CA SER A 110 -18.77 -3.43 5.79
C SER A 110 -19.38 -3.35 7.19
N SER A 111 -18.58 -3.05 8.21
CA SER A 111 -19.06 -2.90 9.60
C SER A 111 -20.02 -1.71 9.76
N GLN A 112 -19.81 -0.63 9.00
CA GLN A 112 -20.69 0.53 9.02
C GLN A 112 -22.08 0.18 8.46
N VAL A 113 -22.12 -0.51 7.33
CA VAL A 113 -23.39 -0.96 6.71
C VAL A 113 -24.09 -2.00 7.59
N GLU A 114 -23.36 -2.99 8.11
CA GLU A 114 -23.90 -4.00 9.04
C GLU A 114 -24.53 -3.35 10.28
N ALA A 115 -23.87 -2.34 10.87
CA ALA A 115 -24.42 -1.60 12.00
C ALA A 115 -25.69 -0.85 11.65
N ALA A 116 -25.75 -0.20 10.47
CA ALA A 116 -26.91 0.51 9.99
C ALA A 116 -28.11 -0.43 9.74
N ASP A 117 -27.87 -1.59 9.13
CA ASP A 117 -28.90 -2.59 8.87
C ASP A 117 -29.40 -3.24 10.17
N THR A 118 -28.50 -3.55 11.09
CA THR A 118 -28.85 -4.04 12.43
C THR A 118 -29.71 -3.02 13.19
N LEU A 119 -29.36 -1.73 13.11
CA LEU A 119 -30.16 -0.65 13.73
C LEU A 119 -31.58 -0.64 13.18
N ARG A 120 -31.74 -0.69 11.86
CA ARG A 120 -33.06 -0.66 11.19
C ARG A 120 -33.90 -1.90 11.50
N ALA A 121 -33.28 -3.07 11.50
CA ALA A 121 -33.96 -4.35 11.67
C ALA A 121 -34.26 -4.70 13.14
N SER A 122 -33.38 -4.34 14.08
CA SER A 122 -33.40 -4.90 15.44
C SER A 122 -33.12 -3.90 16.57
N GLY A 123 -32.85 -2.64 16.23
CA GLY A 123 -32.62 -1.54 17.17
C GLY A 123 -31.20 -1.50 17.75
N VAL A 124 -30.88 -0.37 18.38
CA VAL A 124 -29.50 0.00 18.80
C VAL A 124 -28.82 -1.02 19.72
N LYS A 125 -29.55 -1.67 20.58
CA LYS A 125 -28.98 -2.67 21.54
C LYS A 125 -28.35 -3.88 20.82
N ARG A 126 -28.76 -4.17 19.59
CA ARG A 126 -28.26 -5.30 18.81
C ARG A 126 -26.96 -5.03 18.07
N ILE A 127 -26.57 -3.78 17.85
CA ILE A 127 -25.30 -3.40 17.24
C ILE A 127 -24.13 -3.91 18.09
N GLY A 128 -24.27 -3.89 19.42
CA GLY A 128 -23.23 -4.26 20.37
C GLY A 128 -22.19 -3.15 20.57
N PRO A 129 -21.18 -3.39 21.45
CA PRO A 129 -20.28 -2.32 21.91
C PRO A 129 -19.05 -2.11 21.04
N TYR A 130 -18.84 -2.85 19.96
CA TYR A 130 -17.57 -2.87 19.20
C TYR A 130 -17.62 -2.09 17.89
N GLY A 131 -18.78 -1.58 17.48
CA GLY A 131 -18.95 -0.92 16.18
C GLY A 131 -18.05 0.31 16.01
N VAL A 132 -17.94 1.15 17.03
CA VAL A 132 -17.14 2.38 16.97
C VAL A 132 -15.65 2.08 16.67
N THR A 133 -15.06 1.11 17.36
CA THR A 133 -13.64 0.77 17.17
C THR A 133 -13.35 0.18 15.81
N LYS A 134 -14.32 -0.48 15.17
CA LYS A 134 -14.19 -1.01 13.81
C LYS A 134 -14.27 0.07 12.74
N THR A 135 -15.08 1.11 12.97
CA THR A 135 -15.45 2.10 11.94
C THR A 135 -14.78 3.47 12.09
N MET A 136 -14.17 3.76 13.25
CA MET A 136 -13.45 5.04 13.43
C MET A 136 -12.25 5.14 12.47
N ALA A 137 -11.96 6.35 11.96
CA ALA A 137 -10.87 6.57 11.00
C ALA A 137 -9.48 6.12 11.52
N SER A 138 -9.29 6.11 12.84
CA SER A 138 -8.07 5.64 13.50
C SER A 138 -8.05 4.14 13.82
N THR A 139 -8.99 3.35 13.29
CA THR A 139 -9.17 1.94 13.66
C THR A 139 -7.88 1.13 13.53
N VAL A 140 -7.11 1.29 12.46
CA VAL A 140 -5.88 0.51 12.24
C VAL A 140 -4.86 0.83 13.34
N ALA A 141 -4.53 2.10 13.57
CA ALA A 141 -3.57 2.50 14.59
C ALA A 141 -4.01 2.07 16.01
N ALA A 142 -5.25 2.33 16.37
CA ALA A 142 -5.79 2.02 17.70
C ALA A 142 -5.85 0.51 17.99
N CYS A 143 -6.28 -0.28 17.01
CA CYS A 143 -6.39 -1.73 17.13
C CYS A 143 -5.03 -2.43 17.19
N LEU A 144 -3.96 -1.79 16.69
CA LEU A 144 -2.59 -2.27 16.84
C LEU A 144 -1.93 -1.77 18.13
N ALA A 145 -2.05 -0.48 18.42
CA ALA A 145 -1.38 0.13 19.56
C ALA A 145 -1.73 -0.54 20.90
N THR A 146 -2.99 -0.91 21.09
CA THR A 146 -3.46 -1.49 22.36
C THR A 146 -2.89 -2.90 22.63
N PRO A 147 -3.02 -3.90 21.74
CA PRO A 147 -2.50 -5.25 22.01
C PRO A 147 -0.97 -5.30 22.03
N PHE A 148 -0.29 -4.47 21.23
CA PHE A 148 1.18 -4.38 21.24
C PHE A 148 1.73 -3.42 22.30
N LYS A 149 0.86 -2.76 23.08
CA LYS A 149 1.22 -1.83 24.17
C LYS A 149 2.15 -0.71 23.72
N ILE A 150 1.92 -0.15 22.53
CA ILE A 150 2.69 0.98 22.02
C ILE A 150 2.52 2.19 22.93
N LYS A 151 3.61 2.86 23.31
CA LYS A 151 3.62 3.96 24.28
C LYS A 151 4.08 5.29 23.71
N GLY A 152 4.68 5.29 22.50
CA GLY A 152 5.01 6.51 21.76
C GLY A 152 3.80 7.11 21.06
N VAL A 153 4.03 7.83 19.98
CA VAL A 153 2.94 8.42 19.18
C VAL A 153 2.00 7.35 18.63
N ASN A 154 0.70 7.66 18.63
CA ASN A 154 -0.33 6.76 18.09
C ASN A 154 -1.43 7.58 17.42
N TYR A 155 -1.43 7.63 16.11
CA TYR A 155 -2.48 8.26 15.30
C TYR A 155 -2.48 7.74 13.88
N SER A 156 -3.57 8.04 13.15
CA SER A 156 -3.75 7.65 11.76
C SER A 156 -3.66 8.86 10.84
N ILE A 157 -3.13 8.62 9.63
CA ILE A 157 -3.28 9.48 8.47
C ILE A 157 -4.26 8.79 7.52
N SER A 158 -5.15 9.56 6.88
CA SER A 158 -6.00 9.09 5.80
C SER A 158 -5.90 10.07 4.64
N SER A 159 -5.47 9.58 3.48
CA SER A 159 -5.25 10.33 2.25
C SER A 159 -5.51 9.45 1.03
N ALA A 160 -6.70 8.81 1.04
CA ALA A 160 -7.14 7.91 -0.03
C ALA A 160 -6.05 6.88 -0.39
N CYS A 161 -5.72 6.74 -1.69
CA CYS A 161 -4.73 5.76 -2.15
C CYS A 161 -3.28 6.05 -1.72
N SER A 162 -2.99 7.25 -1.20
CA SER A 162 -1.66 7.64 -0.72
C SER A 162 -1.48 7.46 0.79
N THR A 163 -2.50 6.99 1.50
CA THR A 163 -2.58 6.87 2.96
C THR A 163 -1.31 6.26 3.57
N SER A 164 -1.01 5.02 3.24
CA SER A 164 0.11 4.31 3.87
C SER A 164 1.49 4.79 3.41
N ALA A 165 1.60 5.35 2.21
CA ALA A 165 2.82 6.02 1.78
C ALA A 165 3.09 7.29 2.61
N HIS A 166 2.06 8.10 2.88
CA HIS A 166 2.17 9.23 3.81
C HIS A 166 2.47 8.78 5.25
N CYS A 167 1.90 7.67 5.70
CA CYS A 167 2.24 7.10 7.02
C CYS A 167 3.74 6.77 7.12
N ILE A 168 4.33 6.17 6.09
CA ILE A 168 5.75 5.84 6.03
C ILE A 168 6.60 7.12 6.01
N GLY A 169 6.28 8.07 5.14
CA GLY A 169 7.01 9.34 5.04
C GLY A 169 6.97 10.13 6.35
N HIS A 170 5.78 10.26 6.95
CA HIS A 170 5.64 10.97 8.21
C HIS A 170 6.32 10.25 9.40
N ALA A 171 6.31 8.91 9.41
CA ALA A 171 7.08 8.14 10.38
C ALA A 171 8.58 8.46 10.30
N ALA A 172 9.10 8.58 9.08
CA ALA A 172 10.49 8.98 8.87
C ALA A 172 10.76 10.39 9.38
N GLU A 173 9.87 11.36 9.13
CA GLU A 173 9.99 12.73 9.65
C GLU A 173 10.02 12.76 11.19
N LEU A 174 9.19 11.95 11.87
CA LEU A 174 9.22 11.84 13.33
C LEU A 174 10.56 11.33 13.85
N ILE A 175 11.17 10.37 13.18
CA ILE A 175 12.49 9.83 13.51
C ILE A 175 13.58 10.85 13.19
N GLN A 176 13.55 11.47 12.02
CA GLN A 176 14.50 12.52 11.60
C GLN A 176 14.54 13.69 12.58
N LEU A 177 13.38 14.07 13.12
CA LEU A 177 13.24 15.11 14.15
C LEU A 177 13.60 14.62 15.57
N GLY A 178 13.98 13.35 15.73
CA GLY A 178 14.35 12.78 17.03
C GLY A 178 13.20 12.59 18.01
N LYS A 179 11.94 12.61 17.54
CA LYS A 179 10.75 12.40 18.41
C LYS A 179 10.53 10.95 18.77
N GLN A 180 10.88 10.03 17.87
CA GLN A 180 10.80 8.59 18.06
C GLN A 180 12.11 7.94 17.58
N ASP A 181 12.42 6.75 18.07
CA ASP A 181 13.55 5.92 17.59
C ASP A 181 13.04 4.80 16.69
N ILE A 182 11.83 4.28 16.96
CA ILE A 182 11.14 3.28 16.15
C ILE A 182 9.72 3.78 15.87
N VAL A 183 9.24 3.61 14.63
CA VAL A 183 7.84 3.83 14.27
C VAL A 183 7.35 2.70 13.38
N PHE A 184 6.29 2.03 13.80
CA PHE A 184 5.53 1.12 12.94
C PHE A 184 4.69 1.94 11.97
N ALA A 185 4.95 1.81 10.67
CA ALA A 185 4.32 2.61 9.63
C ALA A 185 3.70 1.74 8.55
N GLY A 186 2.54 2.13 8.06
CA GLY A 186 1.85 1.40 7.00
C GLY A 186 0.35 1.61 7.04
N GLY A 187 -0.40 0.58 6.68
CA GLY A 187 -1.86 0.67 6.66
C GLY A 187 -2.56 -0.67 6.48
N GLY A 188 -3.88 -0.59 6.46
CA GLY A 188 -4.75 -1.71 6.16
C GLY A 188 -5.98 -1.25 5.40
N GLU A 189 -6.53 -2.15 4.57
CA GLU A 189 -7.76 -1.90 3.81
C GLU A 189 -8.57 -3.18 3.68
N GLU A 190 -9.89 -3.07 3.84
CA GLU A 190 -10.80 -4.20 3.61
C GLU A 190 -11.09 -4.40 2.11
N VAL A 191 -11.49 -5.59 1.72
CA VAL A 191 -12.13 -5.88 0.44
C VAL A 191 -13.58 -6.21 0.71
N SER A 192 -14.48 -5.37 0.22
CA SER A 192 -15.90 -5.55 0.48
C SER A 192 -16.76 -4.96 -0.66
N TRP A 193 -17.92 -5.58 -0.93
CA TRP A 193 -18.85 -5.04 -1.92
C TRP A 193 -19.36 -3.65 -1.53
N GLN A 194 -19.45 -3.35 -0.25
CA GLN A 194 -19.90 -2.05 0.27
C GLN A 194 -18.99 -0.90 -0.20
N MET A 195 -17.68 -1.09 -0.10
CA MET A 195 -16.72 -0.11 -0.60
C MET A 195 -16.67 -0.14 -2.13
N SER A 196 -16.61 -1.32 -2.72
CA SER A 196 -16.46 -1.49 -4.17
C SER A 196 -17.64 -0.95 -4.95
N SER A 197 -18.87 -1.02 -4.40
CA SER A 197 -20.06 -0.46 -5.04
C SER A 197 -19.96 1.04 -5.31
N LEU A 198 -19.26 1.80 -4.47
CA LEU A 198 -19.06 3.23 -4.65
C LEU A 198 -18.18 3.53 -5.87
N PHE A 199 -17.12 2.75 -6.06
CA PHE A 199 -16.23 2.86 -7.23
C PHE A 199 -16.87 2.28 -8.50
N ASP A 200 -17.66 1.22 -8.37
CA ASP A 200 -18.42 0.68 -9.50
C ASP A 200 -19.47 1.67 -10.00
N ALA A 201 -20.16 2.35 -9.08
CA ALA A 201 -21.15 3.37 -9.42
C ALA A 201 -20.55 4.54 -10.20
N MET A 202 -19.32 4.95 -9.91
CA MET A 202 -18.63 6.00 -10.67
C MET A 202 -17.94 5.50 -11.96
N GLY A 203 -18.01 4.20 -12.25
CA GLY A 203 -17.42 3.62 -13.46
C GLY A 203 -15.91 3.49 -13.45
N ALA A 204 -15.29 3.44 -12.27
CA ALA A 204 -13.84 3.39 -12.13
C ALA A 204 -13.26 1.97 -12.16
N LEU A 205 -14.10 0.94 -11.96
CA LEU A 205 -13.66 -0.46 -11.89
C LEU A 205 -13.64 -1.14 -13.26
N SER A 206 -12.70 -2.05 -13.44
CA SER A 206 -12.65 -2.95 -14.59
C SER A 206 -13.88 -3.88 -14.59
N SER A 207 -14.60 -3.92 -15.70
CA SER A 207 -15.81 -4.75 -15.87
C SER A 207 -15.81 -5.62 -17.11
N LYS A 208 -14.86 -5.42 -18.03
CA LYS A 208 -14.76 -6.21 -19.28
C LYS A 208 -14.11 -7.59 -19.09
N TYR A 209 -13.48 -7.82 -17.94
CA TYR A 209 -12.66 -9.01 -17.70
C TYR A 209 -13.20 -9.92 -16.59
N ASN A 210 -14.50 -9.89 -16.31
CA ASN A 210 -15.12 -10.74 -15.29
C ASN A 210 -14.88 -12.24 -15.53
N ASP A 211 -14.83 -12.68 -16.79
CA ASP A 211 -14.56 -14.06 -17.17
C ASP A 211 -13.08 -14.45 -17.17
N THR A 212 -12.18 -13.46 -17.05
CA THR A 212 -10.73 -13.64 -17.00
C THR A 212 -10.13 -12.75 -15.91
N PRO A 213 -10.48 -12.99 -14.64
CA PRO A 213 -10.18 -12.08 -13.53
C PRO A 213 -8.68 -11.80 -13.34
N ASP A 214 -7.83 -12.79 -13.58
CA ASP A 214 -6.37 -12.69 -13.53
C ASP A 214 -5.79 -11.68 -14.54
N ARG A 215 -6.60 -11.26 -15.53
CA ARG A 215 -6.22 -10.32 -16.60
C ARG A 215 -6.91 -8.96 -16.49
N ALA A 216 -7.73 -8.74 -15.46
CA ALA A 216 -8.54 -7.53 -15.33
C ALA A 216 -7.67 -6.30 -15.02
N SER A 217 -6.68 -6.42 -14.15
CA SER A 217 -5.70 -5.35 -13.90
C SER A 217 -4.54 -5.46 -14.89
N ARG A 218 -4.36 -4.42 -15.71
CA ARG A 218 -3.48 -4.42 -16.88
C ARG A 218 -2.92 -3.03 -17.19
N ALA A 219 -2.21 -2.45 -16.20
CA ALA A 219 -1.61 -1.14 -16.35
C ALA A 219 -0.76 -1.04 -17.64
N TYR A 220 -0.92 0.07 -18.35
CA TYR A 220 -0.25 0.39 -19.63
C TYR A 220 -0.67 -0.45 -20.85
N ASP A 221 -1.62 -1.36 -20.71
CA ASP A 221 -2.25 -2.02 -21.87
C ASP A 221 -3.28 -1.08 -22.51
N ALA A 222 -3.34 -1.07 -23.85
CA ALA A 222 -4.27 -0.22 -24.59
C ALA A 222 -5.75 -0.53 -24.31
N ASP A 223 -6.07 -1.79 -23.95
CA ASP A 223 -7.44 -2.25 -23.71
C ASP A 223 -7.84 -2.20 -22.22
N ARG A 224 -7.03 -1.55 -21.33
CA ARG A 224 -7.38 -1.38 -19.91
C ARG A 224 -8.68 -0.58 -19.75
N ASP A 225 -9.49 -0.94 -18.78
CA ASP A 225 -10.83 -0.36 -18.62
C ASP A 225 -11.18 0.09 -17.20
N GLY A 226 -10.22 0.12 -16.30
CA GLY A 226 -10.41 0.49 -14.91
C GLY A 226 -9.54 -0.32 -13.96
N PHE A 227 -9.57 0.04 -12.69
CA PHE A 227 -8.80 -0.70 -11.68
C PHE A 227 -9.60 -1.86 -11.07
N VAL A 228 -8.89 -2.75 -10.40
CA VAL A 228 -9.48 -3.85 -9.63
C VAL A 228 -9.26 -3.56 -8.14
N ILE A 229 -10.31 -3.55 -7.35
CA ILE A 229 -10.23 -3.39 -5.89
C ILE A 229 -9.46 -4.56 -5.28
N SER A 230 -8.62 -4.25 -4.32
CA SER A 230 -7.93 -5.20 -3.45
C SER A 230 -7.87 -4.63 -2.03
N GLY A 231 -7.26 -5.36 -1.12
CA GLY A 231 -7.07 -4.95 0.27
C GLY A 231 -5.79 -5.51 0.85
N GLY A 232 -5.81 -5.71 2.15
CA GLY A 232 -4.69 -6.25 2.92
C GLY A 232 -4.23 -5.33 4.03
N GLY A 233 -3.08 -5.65 4.58
CA GLY A 233 -2.41 -4.84 5.57
C GLY A 233 -0.91 -5.06 5.51
N SER A 234 -0.15 -3.99 5.69
CA SER A 234 1.30 -4.07 5.66
C SER A 234 1.93 -3.04 6.58
N ILE A 235 2.99 -3.46 7.24
CA ILE A 235 3.71 -2.69 8.25
C ILE A 235 5.20 -2.75 7.97
N LEU A 236 5.84 -1.59 7.98
CA LEU A 236 7.28 -1.41 7.99
C LEU A 236 7.71 -0.99 9.41
N VAL A 237 8.80 -1.54 9.89
CA VAL A 237 9.51 -1.06 11.08
C VAL A 237 10.51 0.00 10.62
N MET A 238 10.14 1.26 10.78
CA MET A 238 11.01 2.41 10.52
C MET A 238 11.85 2.67 11.76
N GLU A 239 13.16 2.79 11.62
CA GLU A 239 14.07 2.89 12.75
C GLU A 239 15.19 3.91 12.48
N GLU A 240 15.62 4.61 13.52
CA GLU A 240 16.79 5.47 13.46
C GLU A 240 18.05 4.63 13.25
N TYR A 241 18.89 5.04 12.29
CA TYR A 241 20.03 4.25 11.81
C TYR A 241 21.03 3.86 12.91
N GLU A 242 21.45 4.80 13.77
CA GLU A 242 22.41 4.50 14.83
C GLU A 242 21.77 3.64 15.94
N HIS A 243 20.46 3.80 16.18
CA HIS A 243 19.71 2.93 17.07
C HIS A 243 19.66 1.49 16.53
N ALA A 244 19.36 1.32 15.24
CA ALA A 244 19.36 0.03 14.56
C ALA A 244 20.72 -0.68 14.63
N LYS A 245 21.80 0.06 14.34
CA LYS A 245 23.17 -0.46 14.45
C LYS A 245 23.54 -0.86 15.88
N ALA A 246 23.21 -0.03 16.87
CA ALA A 246 23.55 -0.28 18.26
C ALA A 246 22.92 -1.57 18.79
N ARG A 247 21.73 -1.95 18.31
CA ARG A 247 21.10 -3.23 18.68
C ARG A 247 21.42 -4.40 17.74
N GLY A 248 22.27 -4.19 16.71
CA GLY A 248 22.64 -5.23 15.76
C GLY A 248 21.49 -5.65 14.82
N ALA A 249 20.60 -4.71 14.48
CA ALA A 249 19.47 -4.97 13.57
C ALA A 249 19.93 -5.39 12.18
N ASN A 250 19.18 -6.29 11.56
CA ASN A 250 19.28 -6.51 10.12
C ASN A 250 18.60 -5.34 9.39
N ILE A 251 19.38 -4.48 8.75
CA ILE A 251 18.88 -3.33 7.99
C ILE A 251 18.55 -3.79 6.58
N LEU A 252 17.28 -3.66 6.19
CA LEU A 252 16.80 -4.06 4.87
C LEU A 252 17.11 -3.01 3.81
N CYS A 253 16.88 -1.73 4.14
CA CYS A 253 17.12 -0.57 3.27
C CYS A 253 17.05 0.72 4.09
N GLU A 254 17.36 1.85 3.44
CA GLU A 254 17.17 3.19 3.96
C GLU A 254 16.09 3.92 3.17
N LEU A 255 15.21 4.68 3.82
CA LEU A 255 14.33 5.63 3.17
C LEU A 255 15.13 6.91 2.92
N THR A 256 15.52 7.12 1.67
CA THR A 256 16.40 8.23 1.26
C THR A 256 15.67 9.39 0.60
N GLY A 257 14.40 9.19 0.20
CA GLY A 257 13.59 10.24 -0.38
C GLY A 257 12.12 10.10 -0.04
N TYR A 258 11.50 11.23 0.28
CA TYR A 258 10.06 11.34 0.49
C TYR A 258 9.55 12.65 -0.10
N GLY A 259 8.53 12.57 -0.93
CA GLY A 259 7.78 13.70 -1.46
C GLY A 259 6.31 13.59 -1.10
N ALA A 260 5.70 14.70 -0.76
CA ALA A 260 4.25 14.81 -0.54
C ALA A 260 3.75 16.14 -1.12
N THR A 261 2.74 16.08 -1.98
CA THR A 261 2.17 17.25 -2.65
C THR A 261 0.66 17.13 -2.79
N SER A 262 0.01 18.23 -3.11
CA SER A 262 -1.39 18.27 -3.51
C SER A 262 -1.51 18.86 -4.92
N ASP A 263 -2.35 18.26 -5.76
CA ASP A 263 -2.67 18.79 -7.09
C ASP A 263 -3.44 20.10 -6.99
N GLY A 264 -4.38 20.20 -6.04
CA GLY A 264 -5.29 21.34 -5.94
C GLY A 264 -6.10 21.60 -7.22
N TYR A 265 -6.42 20.57 -7.96
CA TYR A 265 -6.98 20.65 -9.31
C TYR A 265 -8.40 20.06 -9.40
N ASP A 266 -8.56 18.75 -9.23
CA ASP A 266 -9.82 18.03 -9.37
C ASP A 266 -9.93 16.93 -8.32
N MET A 267 -11.16 16.55 -7.94
CA MET A 267 -11.39 15.53 -6.90
C MET A 267 -11.00 14.12 -7.35
N VAL A 268 -11.07 13.83 -8.65
CA VAL A 268 -10.90 12.49 -9.21
C VAL A 268 -9.81 12.43 -10.27
N GLN A 269 -9.72 13.44 -11.13
CA GLN A 269 -8.75 13.47 -12.23
C GLN A 269 -7.39 14.02 -11.79
N PRO A 270 -6.29 13.26 -11.97
CA PRO A 270 -4.96 13.76 -11.66
C PRO A 270 -4.52 14.86 -12.63
N SER A 271 -3.87 15.90 -12.11
CA SER A 271 -3.28 16.96 -12.95
C SER A 271 -2.05 16.47 -13.69
N GLY A 272 -1.28 15.58 -13.09
CA GLY A 272 0.08 15.19 -13.47
C GLY A 272 1.15 16.12 -12.90
N GLU A 273 0.87 17.42 -12.74
CA GLU A 273 1.82 18.42 -12.24
C GLU A 273 2.19 18.17 -10.76
N GLY A 274 1.20 17.82 -9.92
CA GLY A 274 1.47 17.46 -8.52
C GLY A 274 2.33 16.22 -8.39
N ALA A 275 2.16 15.23 -9.28
CA ALA A 275 3.01 14.05 -9.35
C ALA A 275 4.46 14.41 -9.73
N VAL A 276 4.65 15.33 -10.69
CA VAL A 276 5.99 15.86 -11.04
C VAL A 276 6.67 16.44 -9.82
N ARG A 277 6.03 17.39 -9.13
CA ARG A 277 6.60 18.02 -7.92
C ARG A 277 6.89 16.98 -6.82
N CYS A 278 5.99 16.01 -6.65
CA CYS A 278 6.15 14.95 -5.65
C CYS A 278 7.41 14.12 -5.89
N MET A 279 7.60 13.63 -7.10
CA MET A 279 8.78 12.87 -7.49
C MET A 279 10.06 13.72 -7.40
N GLN A 280 10.02 14.98 -7.85
CA GLN A 280 11.16 15.90 -7.75
C GLN A 280 11.59 16.16 -6.30
N MET A 281 10.63 16.33 -5.37
CA MET A 281 10.93 16.49 -3.94
C MET A 281 11.63 15.26 -3.37
N ALA A 282 11.15 14.06 -3.69
CA ALA A 282 11.78 12.82 -3.24
C ALA A 282 13.19 12.65 -3.83
N LEU A 283 13.38 12.93 -5.13
CA LEU A 283 14.67 12.87 -5.81
C LEU A 283 15.67 13.88 -5.24
N ALA A 284 15.23 15.09 -4.91
CA ALA A 284 16.08 16.11 -4.32
C ALA A 284 16.64 15.70 -2.94
N GLN A 285 15.87 14.93 -2.15
CA GLN A 285 16.35 14.38 -0.89
C GLN A 285 17.30 13.19 -1.11
N HIS A 286 16.95 12.30 -2.06
CA HIS A 286 17.74 11.13 -2.39
C HIS A 286 19.13 11.50 -2.96
N GLY A 287 19.17 12.46 -3.86
CA GLY A 287 20.42 12.98 -4.45
C GLY A 287 21.15 11.99 -5.36
N GLY A 288 20.57 10.84 -5.68
CA GLY A 288 21.16 9.77 -6.47
C GLY A 288 20.29 9.32 -7.64
N LYS A 289 20.77 8.29 -8.35
CA LYS A 289 20.03 7.63 -9.44
C LYS A 289 19.01 6.64 -8.87
N VAL A 290 17.85 6.55 -9.50
CA VAL A 290 16.83 5.53 -9.26
C VAL A 290 16.90 4.50 -10.38
N ASP A 291 16.86 3.21 -10.03
CA ASP A 291 16.96 2.11 -11.00
C ASP A 291 15.57 1.63 -11.46
N TYR A 292 14.57 1.73 -10.60
CA TYR A 292 13.23 1.19 -10.84
C TYR A 292 12.15 2.05 -10.17
N ILE A 293 11.02 2.18 -10.86
CA ILE A 293 9.80 2.84 -10.36
C ILE A 293 8.69 1.79 -10.26
N ASN A 294 8.21 1.53 -9.04
CA ASN A 294 6.90 0.91 -8.82
C ASN A 294 5.86 2.00 -8.91
N ALA A 295 5.24 2.12 -10.06
CA ALA A 295 4.33 3.20 -10.37
C ALA A 295 2.98 3.02 -9.67
N HIS A 296 2.25 4.11 -9.51
CA HIS A 296 0.86 4.04 -9.05
C HIS A 296 0.01 3.21 -10.00
N GLY A 297 0.14 3.39 -11.32
CA GLY A 297 -0.33 2.54 -12.42
C GLY A 297 -1.54 1.67 -12.09
N THR A 298 -2.74 2.29 -12.00
CA THR A 298 -3.96 1.61 -11.51
C THR A 298 -4.72 0.83 -12.57
N SER A 299 -4.23 0.80 -13.82
CA SER A 299 -4.96 0.23 -14.97
C SER A 299 -6.16 1.09 -15.41
N THR A 300 -6.11 2.39 -15.13
CA THR A 300 -7.12 3.33 -15.62
C THR A 300 -6.63 4.05 -16.86
N PRO A 301 -7.51 4.30 -17.85
CA PRO A 301 -7.11 4.96 -19.10
C PRO A 301 -6.43 6.31 -18.90
N VAL A 302 -6.97 7.15 -18.02
CA VAL A 302 -6.45 8.51 -17.75
C VAL A 302 -5.30 8.51 -16.76
N GLY A 303 -5.44 7.77 -15.65
CA GLY A 303 -4.46 7.78 -14.56
C GLY A 303 -3.08 7.32 -15.02
N ASP A 304 -3.01 6.19 -15.70
CA ASP A 304 -1.76 5.62 -16.19
C ASP A 304 -1.02 6.59 -17.13
N THR A 305 -1.73 7.19 -18.09
CA THR A 305 -1.11 8.12 -19.07
C THR A 305 -0.62 9.40 -18.41
N LYS A 306 -1.33 9.93 -17.41
CA LYS A 306 -0.90 11.12 -16.66
C LYS A 306 0.38 10.86 -15.88
N GLU A 307 0.47 9.71 -15.21
CA GLU A 307 1.69 9.32 -14.49
C GLU A 307 2.88 9.12 -15.43
N LEU A 308 2.69 8.45 -16.57
CA LEU A 308 3.75 8.30 -17.56
C LEU A 308 4.25 9.65 -18.10
N GLY A 309 3.35 10.61 -18.32
CA GLY A 309 3.70 11.97 -18.69
C GLY A 309 4.54 12.66 -17.61
N ALA A 310 4.16 12.52 -16.35
CA ALA A 310 4.90 13.05 -15.22
C ALA A 310 6.31 12.42 -15.09
N ILE A 311 6.43 11.11 -15.26
CA ILE A 311 7.73 10.42 -15.25
C ILE A 311 8.63 10.93 -16.39
N ARG A 312 8.11 11.10 -17.60
CA ARG A 312 8.87 11.67 -18.73
C ARG A 312 9.42 13.06 -18.42
N GLU A 313 8.60 13.90 -17.79
CA GLU A 313 8.99 15.26 -17.41
C GLU A 313 10.08 15.24 -16.33
N VAL A 314 9.92 14.45 -15.29
CA VAL A 314 10.88 14.37 -14.17
C VAL A 314 12.23 13.85 -14.62
N PHE A 315 12.28 12.89 -15.53
CA PHE A 315 13.51 12.28 -16.02
C PHE A 315 13.96 12.84 -17.38
N ALA A 316 13.42 14.00 -17.81
CA ALA A 316 13.81 14.62 -19.07
C ALA A 316 15.34 14.89 -19.10
N GLY A 317 16.02 14.42 -20.16
CA GLY A 317 17.47 14.54 -20.31
C GLY A 317 18.31 13.60 -19.42
N GLN A 318 17.68 12.65 -18.74
CA GLN A 318 18.33 11.61 -17.94
C GLN A 318 17.90 10.21 -18.43
N GLU A 319 18.60 9.18 -17.97
CA GLU A 319 18.15 7.80 -18.18
C GLU A 319 16.88 7.55 -17.37
N ILE A 320 15.80 7.15 -18.04
CA ILE A 320 14.53 6.84 -17.40
C ILE A 320 14.67 5.46 -16.74
N PRO A 321 14.30 5.30 -15.44
CA PRO A 321 14.33 4.01 -14.75
C PRO A 321 13.44 2.97 -15.42
N PHE A 322 13.62 1.69 -15.09
CA PHE A 322 12.61 0.67 -15.38
C PHE A 322 11.31 0.98 -14.64
N ILE A 323 10.19 0.76 -15.30
CA ILE A 323 8.86 1.07 -14.77
C ILE A 323 7.99 -0.17 -14.80
N SER A 324 7.30 -0.45 -13.72
CA SER A 324 6.17 -1.36 -13.73
C SER A 324 5.11 -0.98 -12.69
N SER A 325 3.92 -1.57 -12.80
CA SER A 325 2.91 -1.51 -11.76
C SER A 325 2.62 -2.92 -11.25
N THR A 326 2.95 -3.17 -10.01
CA THR A 326 2.63 -4.42 -9.31
C THR A 326 1.13 -4.61 -9.09
N LYS A 327 0.33 -3.55 -9.26
CA LYS A 327 -1.14 -3.63 -9.24
C LYS A 327 -1.71 -4.50 -10.36
N SER A 328 -0.94 -4.75 -11.43
CA SER A 328 -1.34 -5.74 -12.45
C SER A 328 -1.53 -7.14 -11.88
N LEU A 329 -0.87 -7.45 -10.77
CA LEU A 329 -1.00 -8.73 -10.06
C LEU A 329 -1.85 -8.61 -8.80
N SER A 330 -1.64 -7.56 -8.00
CA SER A 330 -2.25 -7.42 -6.67
C SER A 330 -3.65 -6.79 -6.69
N GLY A 331 -4.02 -6.08 -7.76
CA GLY A 331 -5.09 -5.10 -7.68
C GLY A 331 -4.68 -3.88 -6.85
N HIS A 332 -5.62 -2.97 -6.64
CA HIS A 332 -5.41 -1.70 -5.94
C HIS A 332 -5.94 -1.78 -4.50
N ALA A 333 -5.06 -1.86 -3.54
CA ALA A 333 -5.37 -1.98 -2.11
C ALA A 333 -5.69 -0.63 -1.44
N LEU A 334 -6.09 0.40 -2.20
CA LEU A 334 -6.48 1.72 -1.71
C LEU A 334 -5.50 2.28 -0.68
N GLY A 335 -5.96 2.49 0.57
CA GLY A 335 -5.14 3.07 1.63
C GLY A 335 -3.96 2.18 2.07
N ALA A 336 -3.99 0.88 1.84
CA ALA A 336 -2.88 -0.03 2.08
C ALA A 336 -1.89 -0.12 0.90
N ALA A 337 -2.23 0.44 -0.28
CA ALA A 337 -1.46 0.26 -1.50
C ALA A 337 0.00 0.74 -1.34
N GLY A 338 0.22 1.91 -0.76
CA GLY A 338 1.56 2.50 -0.65
C GLY A 338 2.52 1.65 0.19
N SER A 339 2.07 1.09 1.31
CA SER A 339 2.92 0.21 2.13
C SER A 339 3.07 -1.20 1.54
N ASN A 340 2.03 -1.74 0.87
CA ASN A 340 2.17 -2.98 0.12
C ASN A 340 3.26 -2.84 -0.96
N GLU A 341 3.21 -1.78 -1.75
CA GLU A 341 4.16 -1.52 -2.83
C GLU A 341 5.55 -1.15 -2.34
N ALA A 342 5.67 -0.48 -1.20
CA ALA A 342 6.94 -0.29 -0.52
C ALA A 342 7.57 -1.65 -0.17
N ILE A 343 6.81 -2.58 0.41
CA ILE A 343 7.30 -3.93 0.72
C ILE A 343 7.62 -4.72 -0.55
N TYR A 344 6.79 -4.66 -1.59
CA TYR A 344 7.09 -5.31 -2.88
C TYR A 344 8.43 -4.79 -3.44
N SER A 345 8.66 -3.48 -3.41
CA SER A 345 9.88 -2.84 -3.88
C SER A 345 11.11 -3.26 -3.05
N ILE A 346 10.96 -3.34 -1.72
CA ILE A 346 12.03 -3.84 -0.82
C ILE A 346 12.35 -5.30 -1.11
N LEU A 347 11.33 -6.16 -1.29
CA LEU A 347 11.52 -7.57 -1.63
C LEU A 347 12.22 -7.74 -2.98
N MET A 348 11.86 -6.95 -3.99
CA MET A 348 12.55 -6.93 -5.29
C MET A 348 14.02 -6.52 -5.14
N MET A 349 14.28 -5.46 -4.40
CA MET A 349 15.64 -4.97 -4.13
C MET A 349 16.49 -6.01 -3.37
N GLN A 350 15.92 -6.67 -2.36
CA GLN A 350 16.62 -7.70 -1.59
C GLN A 350 16.91 -8.98 -2.38
N ASN A 351 16.18 -9.24 -3.46
CA ASN A 351 16.28 -10.46 -4.28
C ASN A 351 16.78 -10.20 -5.70
N ASP A 352 17.33 -9.03 -5.99
CA ASP A 352 17.97 -8.66 -7.26
C ASP A 352 17.09 -8.91 -8.50
N PHE A 353 15.82 -8.47 -8.47
CA PHE A 353 14.94 -8.51 -9.64
C PHE A 353 13.96 -7.32 -9.63
N ALA A 354 13.43 -7.01 -10.81
CA ALA A 354 12.31 -6.09 -10.99
C ALA A 354 11.11 -6.85 -11.57
N CYS A 355 9.94 -6.71 -10.91
CA CYS A 355 8.71 -7.35 -11.33
C CYS A 355 8.09 -6.62 -12.53
N ALA A 356 7.51 -7.35 -13.46
CA ALA A 356 6.82 -6.80 -14.62
C ALA A 356 5.44 -6.20 -14.28
N SER A 357 4.97 -5.31 -15.15
CA SER A 357 3.53 -5.06 -15.33
C SER A 357 2.94 -6.22 -16.10
N ALA A 358 2.16 -7.06 -15.43
CA ALA A 358 1.52 -8.20 -16.06
C ALA A 358 0.40 -7.74 -17.04
N ASN A 359 -0.01 -8.65 -17.93
CA ASN A 359 -1.19 -8.52 -18.78
C ASN A 359 -1.10 -7.48 -19.92
N ILE A 360 0.06 -6.93 -20.23
CA ILE A 360 0.24 -6.04 -21.38
C ILE A 360 0.30 -6.89 -22.65
N ARG A 361 -0.76 -6.88 -23.45
CA ARG A 361 -0.81 -7.47 -24.79
C ARG A 361 -0.43 -6.44 -25.87
N ASN A 362 -1.08 -5.29 -25.81
CA ASN A 362 -0.84 -4.16 -26.68
C ASN A 362 -0.42 -2.97 -25.81
N LEU A 363 0.85 -2.57 -25.91
CA LEU A 363 1.34 -1.42 -25.15
C LEU A 363 0.61 -0.16 -25.62
N ASP A 364 0.14 0.65 -24.66
CA ASP A 364 -0.45 1.96 -24.94
C ASP A 364 0.57 2.88 -25.62
N GLU A 365 0.15 3.60 -26.67
CA GLU A 365 1.00 4.54 -27.42
C GLU A 365 1.69 5.56 -26.49
N GLN A 366 1.02 5.98 -25.42
CA GLN A 366 1.59 6.91 -24.44
C GLN A 366 2.74 6.30 -23.63
N ALA A 367 2.90 5.00 -23.63
CA ALA A 367 4.01 4.30 -22.98
C ALA A 367 5.22 4.04 -23.91
N GLU A 368 5.10 4.33 -25.19
CA GLU A 368 6.18 4.13 -26.17
C GLU A 368 7.43 4.93 -25.79
N GLY A 369 8.60 4.30 -25.88
CA GLY A 369 9.89 4.89 -25.53
C GLY A 369 10.19 4.96 -24.03
N LEU A 370 9.29 4.49 -23.15
CA LEU A 370 9.54 4.26 -21.74
C LEU A 370 9.99 2.81 -21.48
N GLN A 371 10.76 2.61 -20.43
CA GLN A 371 11.27 1.29 -20.06
C GLN A 371 10.22 0.48 -19.25
N ILE A 372 9.04 0.25 -19.82
CA ILE A 372 7.98 -0.56 -19.21
C ILE A 372 8.42 -2.03 -19.20
N LEU A 373 8.52 -2.62 -18.03
CA LEU A 373 8.83 -4.04 -17.88
C LEU A 373 7.59 -4.89 -18.19
N ARG A 374 7.71 -5.74 -19.19
CA ARG A 374 6.65 -6.70 -19.60
C ARG A 374 6.97 -8.12 -19.17
N GLU A 375 8.18 -8.35 -18.72
CA GLU A 375 8.70 -9.60 -18.15
C GLU A 375 9.52 -9.26 -16.92
N ASN A 376 9.61 -10.17 -15.97
CA ASN A 376 10.51 -10.03 -14.83
C ASN A 376 11.94 -9.91 -15.30
N ARG A 377 12.69 -9.02 -14.67
CA ARG A 377 14.09 -8.79 -15.02
C ARG A 377 14.99 -9.03 -13.83
N GLU A 378 15.94 -9.93 -13.98
CA GLU A 378 17.05 -10.08 -13.02
C GLU A 378 17.95 -8.84 -13.13
N ILE A 379 18.02 -8.07 -12.07
CA ILE A 379 18.80 -6.83 -11.99
C ILE A 379 19.02 -6.44 -10.53
N LYS A 380 20.25 -6.02 -10.22
CA LYS A 380 20.55 -5.41 -8.93
C LYS A 380 19.93 -4.01 -8.87
N LEU A 381 19.00 -3.83 -7.95
CA LEU A 381 18.37 -2.54 -7.68
C LEU A 381 19.07 -1.89 -6.48
N ASN A 382 19.70 -0.73 -6.68
CA ASN A 382 20.34 0.05 -5.60
C ASN A 382 19.39 1.07 -5.00
N ALA A 383 18.53 1.67 -5.83
CA ALA A 383 17.48 2.57 -5.38
C ALA A 383 16.19 2.32 -6.15
N VAL A 384 15.08 2.29 -5.42
CA VAL A 384 13.73 2.07 -5.96
C VAL A 384 12.81 3.20 -5.54
N MET A 385 11.97 3.68 -6.46
CA MET A 385 10.93 4.67 -6.22
C MET A 385 9.56 3.98 -6.20
N SER A 386 8.69 4.37 -5.28
CA SER A 386 7.30 3.93 -5.22
C SER A 386 6.37 5.13 -5.19
N ASN A 387 5.42 5.19 -6.11
CA ASN A 387 4.46 6.28 -6.25
C ASN A 387 3.07 5.88 -5.78
N SER A 388 2.40 6.80 -5.09
CA SER A 388 1.01 6.68 -4.69
C SER A 388 0.29 7.99 -4.94
N PHE A 389 -0.72 7.99 -5.80
CA PHE A 389 -1.50 9.17 -6.17
C PHE A 389 -2.98 8.91 -5.90
N GLY A 390 -3.59 9.71 -5.03
CA GLY A 390 -4.94 9.45 -4.52
C GLY A 390 -5.98 10.47 -4.98
N PHE A 391 -7.24 10.06 -4.92
CA PHE A 391 -8.36 10.98 -5.09
C PHE A 391 -8.26 12.16 -4.11
N GLY A 392 -8.71 13.33 -4.54
CA GLY A 392 -8.45 14.59 -3.85
C GLY A 392 -7.11 15.23 -4.22
N GLY A 393 -6.37 14.65 -5.18
CA GLY A 393 -5.09 15.16 -5.66
C GLY A 393 -3.95 15.00 -4.66
N THR A 394 -4.02 14.01 -3.79
CA THR A 394 -2.99 13.75 -2.77
C THR A 394 -1.93 12.80 -3.31
N ASN A 395 -0.67 13.23 -3.30
CA ASN A 395 0.45 12.52 -3.91
C ASN A 395 1.53 12.20 -2.88
N ALA A 396 2.08 10.99 -2.94
CA ALA A 396 3.23 10.56 -2.17
C ALA A 396 4.22 9.79 -3.05
N THR A 397 5.51 10.08 -2.89
CA THR A 397 6.61 9.35 -3.52
C THR A 397 7.62 8.95 -2.44
N LEU A 398 7.98 7.68 -2.41
CA LEU A 398 9.00 7.13 -1.51
C LEU A 398 10.19 6.63 -2.34
N ILE A 399 11.42 6.84 -1.85
CA ILE A 399 12.63 6.26 -2.44
C ILE A 399 13.36 5.46 -1.36
N PHE A 400 13.55 4.17 -1.61
CA PHE A 400 14.33 3.28 -0.77
C PHE A 400 15.65 2.95 -1.46
N SER A 401 16.74 2.91 -0.70
CA SER A 401 18.06 2.59 -1.20
C SER A 401 18.71 1.50 -0.36
N ARG A 402 19.61 0.73 -0.97
CA ARG A 402 20.51 -0.15 -0.22
C ARG A 402 21.34 0.69 0.74
N VAL A 403 21.67 0.07 1.86
CA VAL A 403 22.61 0.65 2.83
C VAL A 403 23.99 0.10 2.53
N ASP A 404 24.96 1.01 2.38
CA ASP A 404 26.39 0.67 2.22
C ASP A 404 27.02 0.19 3.53
#